data_d927fb58064fdab13c7c96a301ac4230
#
_entry.id   d927fb58064fdab13c7c96a301ac4230
#
_cell.length_a   1.000
_cell.length_b   1.000
_cell.length_c   1.000
_cell.angle_alpha   90.00
_cell.angle_beta   90.00
_cell.angle_gamma   90.00
#
_symmetry.space_group_name_H-M   'P 1'
#
loop_
_entity.id
_entity.type
_entity.pdbx_description
1 polymer ?
#
loop_
_entity_poly.entity_id
_entity_poly.type
_entity_poly.pdbx_seq_one_letter_code
_entity_poly.pdbx_strand_id
1 'polypeptide(L)'
;MKRTREYAYAKINLFLQVDAKRDDGFHELQTVMHSVGLYDELLFTLDGDGRNAVHFSSNSPYLPTDSRNLAVRAAELFKERAGKSGYLRIDMKKRIPVAAGMAGGSSDAAAVLRACNRLFGYPLSREMLLSLGAELGSDVAFCLQGGTALCRGRGEIMTKVKVKKNMAIVVASAPKEHVSTPAAFGLLDRAYADFDGSVQPHRPATPSDMVRALEAGETLKVAAMMHNDFERVVLPGCPGAAALREAMLAHGALAAMMSGSGPSVFGIFPDYATSLRAAAALGRGAHAVLSAPWFSLDGRKNSHSERNEQ
;
A
#
# COMPACT_ATOMS: atom_id res chain seq x y z
N MET A 1 -13.41 -12.07 -26.75
CA MET A 1 -12.82 -10.93 -26.00
C MET A 1 -13.54 -10.78 -24.65
N LYS A 2 -12.83 -10.85 -23.50
CA LYS A 2 -13.36 -10.61 -22.15
C LYS A 2 -12.74 -9.34 -21.58
N ARG A 3 -13.50 -8.57 -20.79
CA ARG A 3 -13.01 -7.32 -20.17
C ARG A 3 -13.34 -7.27 -18.69
N THR A 4 -12.48 -6.63 -17.91
CA THR A 4 -12.72 -6.31 -16.50
C THR A 4 -11.97 -5.05 -16.10
N ARG A 5 -12.41 -4.43 -14.99
CA ARG A 5 -11.76 -3.28 -14.36
C ARG A 5 -11.37 -3.67 -12.95
N GLU A 6 -10.21 -3.20 -12.51
CA GLU A 6 -9.74 -3.29 -11.12
C GLU A 6 -9.24 -1.94 -10.62
N TYR A 7 -9.38 -1.74 -9.33
CA TYR A 7 -8.80 -0.61 -8.60
C TYR A 7 -7.67 -1.12 -7.72
N ALA A 8 -6.49 -0.52 -7.90
CA ALA A 8 -5.28 -0.82 -7.15
C ALA A 8 -5.13 0.23 -6.04
N TYR A 9 -5.63 -0.06 -4.84
CA TYR A 9 -5.62 0.90 -3.72
C TYR A 9 -4.24 1.03 -3.09
N ALA A 10 -3.85 2.26 -2.76
CA ALA A 10 -2.66 2.55 -1.98
C ALA A 10 -2.77 1.99 -0.56
N LYS A 11 -1.63 1.80 0.11
CA LYS A 11 -1.57 1.50 1.54
C LYS A 11 -0.76 2.56 2.28
N ILE A 12 -1.03 2.67 3.56
CA ILE A 12 -0.20 3.36 4.54
C ILE A 12 0.16 2.38 5.66
N ASN A 13 1.18 2.74 6.45
CA ASN A 13 1.52 2.00 7.67
C ASN A 13 1.11 2.86 8.86
N LEU A 14 0.05 2.49 9.57
CA LEU A 14 -0.39 3.17 10.80
C LEU A 14 0.60 2.97 11.95
N PHE A 15 1.29 1.84 11.93
CA PHE A 15 2.37 1.49 12.81
C PHE A 15 3.43 0.72 12.04
N LEU A 16 4.70 1.06 12.17
CA LEU A 16 5.81 0.34 11.54
C LEU A 16 7.00 0.30 12.48
N GLN A 17 7.24 -0.87 12.99
CA GLN A 17 8.38 -1.24 13.81
C GLN A 17 9.32 -2.11 13.00
N VAL A 18 10.60 -1.78 13.01
CA VAL A 18 11.67 -2.56 12.42
C VAL A 18 12.49 -3.14 13.54
N ASP A 19 12.52 -4.45 13.63
CA ASP A 19 13.27 -5.18 14.65
C ASP A 19 14.63 -5.66 14.10
N ALA A 20 15.21 -6.68 14.70
CA ALA A 20 16.54 -7.19 14.35
C ALA A 20 16.64 -7.61 12.88
N LYS A 21 17.83 -7.45 12.33
CA LYS A 21 18.22 -8.01 11.05
C LYS A 21 18.28 -9.52 11.15
N ARG A 22 17.70 -10.20 10.16
CA ARG A 22 17.61 -11.65 10.06
C ARG A 22 18.83 -12.22 9.33
N ASP A 23 19.07 -13.52 9.48
CA ASP A 23 20.15 -14.24 8.79
C ASP A 23 19.98 -14.25 7.26
N ASP A 24 18.71 -14.09 6.77
CA ASP A 24 18.41 -13.99 5.34
C ASP A 24 18.67 -12.59 4.76
N GLY A 25 19.22 -11.66 5.56
CA GLY A 25 19.55 -10.29 5.18
C GLY A 25 18.40 -9.30 5.22
N PHE A 26 17.17 -9.76 5.47
CA PHE A 26 15.99 -8.91 5.71
C PHE A 26 15.87 -8.52 7.19
N HIS A 27 14.92 -7.63 7.49
CA HIS A 27 14.58 -7.26 8.85
C HIS A 27 13.27 -7.92 9.28
N GLU A 28 13.17 -8.27 10.56
CA GLU A 28 11.89 -8.60 11.17
C GLU A 28 11.07 -7.33 11.33
N LEU A 29 9.82 -7.37 10.87
CA LEU A 29 8.90 -6.23 10.91
C LEU A 29 7.67 -6.57 11.74
N GLN A 30 7.15 -5.55 12.41
CA GLN A 30 5.79 -5.56 12.93
C GLN A 30 5.09 -4.28 12.46
N THR A 31 4.06 -4.43 11.63
CA THR A 31 3.40 -3.27 11.04
C THR A 31 1.89 -3.44 10.98
N VAL A 32 1.16 -2.35 11.18
CA VAL A 32 -0.28 -2.29 10.90
C VAL A 32 -0.46 -1.56 9.58
N MET A 33 -0.70 -2.34 8.53
CA MET A 33 -0.98 -1.81 7.19
C MET A 33 -2.46 -1.50 7.02
N HIS A 34 -2.76 -0.41 6.33
CA HIS A 34 -4.11 0.06 6.09
C HIS A 34 -4.27 0.55 4.65
N SER A 35 -5.26 0.00 3.92
CA SER A 35 -5.58 0.46 2.56
C SER A 35 -6.39 1.74 2.59
N VAL A 36 -6.05 2.68 1.71
CA VAL A 36 -6.70 4.00 1.60
C VAL A 36 -7.30 4.21 0.21
N GLY A 37 -8.30 5.07 0.10
CA GLY A 37 -9.08 5.31 -1.10
C GLY A 37 -8.37 6.06 -2.24
N LEU A 38 -7.05 6.24 -2.18
CA LEU A 38 -6.23 6.63 -3.33
C LEU A 38 -5.91 5.37 -4.15
N TYR A 39 -6.21 5.37 -5.45
CA TYR A 39 -6.06 4.17 -6.27
C TYR A 39 -5.63 4.46 -7.70
N ASP A 40 -4.97 3.48 -8.30
CA ASP A 40 -4.77 3.38 -9.75
C ASP A 40 -5.93 2.60 -10.38
N GLU A 41 -6.34 2.98 -11.57
CA GLU A 41 -7.40 2.31 -12.32
C GLU A 41 -6.77 1.49 -13.45
N LEU A 42 -7.09 0.20 -13.51
CA LEU A 42 -6.61 -0.72 -14.52
C LEU A 42 -7.77 -1.32 -15.29
N LEU A 43 -7.73 -1.20 -16.62
CA LEU A 43 -8.64 -1.84 -17.54
C LEU A 43 -7.93 -3.03 -18.21
N PHE A 44 -8.60 -4.17 -18.21
CA PHE A 44 -8.07 -5.42 -18.75
C PHE A 44 -8.91 -5.89 -19.93
N THR A 45 -8.22 -6.30 -20.98
CA THR A 45 -8.84 -6.99 -22.11
C THR A 45 -8.09 -8.28 -22.38
N LEU A 46 -8.78 -9.41 -22.31
CA LEU A 46 -8.25 -10.73 -22.67
C LEU A 46 -8.81 -11.11 -24.03
N ASP A 47 -7.91 -11.34 -24.98
CA ASP A 47 -8.22 -11.79 -26.32
C ASP A 47 -7.80 -13.24 -26.53
N GLY A 48 -8.63 -14.01 -27.22
CA GLY A 48 -8.40 -15.43 -27.51
C GLY A 48 -7.89 -15.68 -28.93
N ASP A 49 -7.19 -14.72 -29.53
CA ASP A 49 -6.72 -14.76 -30.92
C ASP A 49 -5.49 -15.67 -31.19
N GLY A 50 -5.15 -16.54 -30.22
CA GLY A 50 -4.04 -17.49 -30.31
C GLY A 50 -2.69 -16.91 -29.91
N ARG A 51 -2.53 -15.59 -29.73
CA ARG A 51 -1.31 -14.98 -29.23
C ARG A 51 -1.18 -15.21 -27.72
N ASN A 52 0.07 -15.36 -27.25
CA ASN A 52 0.36 -15.43 -25.82
C ASN A 52 1.34 -14.31 -25.44
N ALA A 53 0.79 -13.14 -25.09
CA ALA A 53 1.59 -11.96 -24.72
C ALA A 53 0.86 -11.11 -23.66
N VAL A 54 1.63 -10.21 -23.03
CA VAL A 54 1.12 -9.16 -22.16
C VAL A 54 1.47 -7.82 -22.80
N HIS A 55 0.48 -6.97 -23.03
CA HIS A 55 0.66 -5.60 -23.46
C HIS A 55 0.28 -4.66 -22.35
N PHE A 56 1.18 -3.76 -21.97
CA PHE A 56 0.96 -2.78 -20.91
C PHE A 56 1.08 -1.35 -21.44
N SER A 57 0.13 -0.50 -21.07
CA SER A 57 0.16 0.93 -21.32
C SER A 57 -0.22 1.73 -20.07
N SER A 58 0.31 2.94 -19.93
CA SER A 58 0.02 3.84 -18.81
C SER A 58 0.10 5.30 -19.22
N ASN A 59 -0.61 6.18 -18.48
CA ASN A 59 -0.45 7.62 -18.55
C ASN A 59 0.87 8.13 -17.92
N SER A 60 1.66 7.26 -17.29
CA SER A 60 2.97 7.60 -16.72
C SER A 60 4.09 7.12 -17.67
N PRO A 61 4.86 8.03 -18.27
CA PRO A 61 5.93 7.66 -19.21
C PRO A 61 7.15 7.01 -18.54
N TYR A 62 7.22 7.08 -17.21
CA TYR A 62 8.35 6.53 -16.43
C TYR A 62 8.19 5.06 -16.07
N LEU A 63 7.02 4.47 -16.28
CA LEU A 63 6.79 3.06 -15.98
C LEU A 63 7.29 2.16 -17.12
N PRO A 64 8.10 1.13 -16.83
CA PRO A 64 8.46 0.13 -17.83
C PRO A 64 7.23 -0.56 -18.39
N THR A 65 7.27 -0.94 -19.66
CA THR A 65 6.19 -1.67 -20.34
C THR A 65 6.48 -3.17 -20.47
N ASP A 66 7.60 -3.62 -19.94
CA ASP A 66 8.09 -5.01 -19.98
C ASP A 66 8.14 -5.63 -18.56
N SER A 67 8.77 -6.81 -18.41
CA SER A 67 8.89 -7.57 -17.17
C SER A 67 9.62 -6.85 -16.01
N ARG A 68 10.23 -5.69 -16.25
CA ARG A 68 10.72 -4.80 -15.19
C ARG A 68 9.55 -4.17 -14.42
N ASN A 69 8.37 -4.10 -15.02
CA ASN A 69 7.14 -3.64 -14.36
C ASN A 69 6.50 -4.81 -13.58
N LEU A 70 6.26 -4.60 -12.29
CA LEU A 70 5.69 -5.62 -11.42
C LEU A 70 4.29 -6.08 -11.86
N ALA A 71 3.51 -5.19 -12.48
CA ALA A 71 2.20 -5.53 -13.05
C ALA A 71 2.31 -6.50 -14.25
N VAL A 72 3.30 -6.30 -15.12
CA VAL A 72 3.59 -7.21 -16.23
C VAL A 72 4.06 -8.56 -15.71
N ARG A 73 5.03 -8.57 -14.78
CA ARG A 73 5.51 -9.80 -14.11
C ARG A 73 4.38 -10.58 -13.46
N ALA A 74 3.44 -9.88 -12.79
CA ALA A 74 2.29 -10.52 -12.16
C ALA A 74 1.39 -11.24 -13.16
N ALA A 75 1.17 -10.65 -14.35
CA ALA A 75 0.39 -11.28 -15.42
C ALA A 75 1.10 -12.51 -16.00
N GLU A 76 2.40 -12.41 -16.24
CA GLU A 76 3.23 -13.51 -16.76
C GLU A 76 3.27 -14.68 -15.77
N LEU A 77 3.59 -14.40 -14.50
CA LEU A 77 3.63 -15.40 -13.43
C LEU A 77 2.27 -16.07 -13.21
N PHE A 78 1.17 -15.29 -13.27
CA PHE A 78 -0.17 -15.85 -13.17
C PHE A 78 -0.46 -16.83 -14.31
N LYS A 79 -0.16 -16.45 -15.56
CA LYS A 79 -0.38 -17.31 -16.73
C LYS A 79 0.39 -18.60 -16.64
N GLU A 80 1.66 -18.54 -16.22
CA GLU A 80 2.53 -19.69 -15.99
C GLU A 80 1.92 -20.65 -14.96
N ARG A 81 1.62 -20.14 -13.76
CA ARG A 81 1.12 -20.97 -12.63
C ARG A 81 -0.29 -21.51 -12.85
N ALA A 82 -1.13 -20.82 -13.59
CA ALA A 82 -2.48 -21.26 -13.92
C ALA A 82 -2.53 -22.14 -15.19
N GLY A 83 -1.42 -22.34 -15.89
CA GLY A 83 -1.40 -23.03 -17.19
C GLY A 83 -2.29 -22.36 -18.22
N LYS A 84 -2.33 -21.01 -18.23
CA LYS A 84 -3.20 -20.23 -19.13
C LYS A 84 -2.38 -19.49 -20.16
N SER A 85 -2.97 -19.35 -21.35
CA SER A 85 -2.42 -18.55 -22.44
C SER A 85 -3.46 -17.56 -22.95
N GLY A 86 -3.02 -16.53 -23.68
CA GLY A 86 -3.87 -15.51 -24.29
C GLY A 86 -3.17 -14.16 -24.36
N TYR A 87 -3.67 -13.28 -25.21
CA TYR A 87 -3.21 -11.91 -25.31
C TYR A 87 -3.94 -11.06 -24.26
N LEU A 88 -3.19 -10.59 -23.25
CA LEU A 88 -3.72 -9.74 -22.19
C LEU A 88 -3.23 -8.31 -22.41
N ARG A 89 -4.18 -7.39 -22.61
CA ARG A 89 -3.91 -5.95 -22.62
C ARG A 89 -4.29 -5.35 -21.27
N ILE A 90 -3.40 -4.51 -20.73
CA ILE A 90 -3.54 -3.78 -19.47
C ILE A 90 -3.36 -2.30 -19.76
N ASP A 91 -4.42 -1.51 -19.60
CA ASP A 91 -4.40 -0.06 -19.74
C ASP A 91 -4.55 0.54 -18.35
N MET A 92 -3.51 1.24 -17.85
CA MET A 92 -3.44 1.77 -16.48
C MET A 92 -3.54 3.28 -16.45
N LYS A 93 -4.37 3.81 -15.55
CA LYS A 93 -4.37 5.21 -15.15
C LYS A 93 -3.74 5.34 -13.77
N LYS A 94 -2.44 5.70 -13.76
CA LYS A 94 -1.64 5.88 -12.55
C LYS A 94 -2.01 7.17 -11.83
N ARG A 95 -2.28 7.09 -10.54
CA ARG A 95 -2.56 8.21 -9.63
C ARG A 95 -1.72 8.13 -8.36
N ILE A 96 -1.42 6.89 -7.89
CA ILE A 96 -0.53 6.68 -6.74
C ILE A 96 0.88 7.11 -7.14
N PRO A 97 1.55 7.99 -6.40
CA PRO A 97 2.93 8.37 -6.67
C PRO A 97 3.87 7.17 -6.72
N VAL A 98 4.80 7.20 -7.69
CA VAL A 98 5.78 6.11 -7.88
C VAL A 98 6.90 6.23 -6.84
N ALA A 99 7.33 5.09 -6.27
CA ALA A 99 8.42 5.02 -5.29
C ALA A 99 8.24 5.95 -4.07
N ALA A 100 7.02 6.01 -3.53
CA ALA A 100 6.62 6.97 -2.50
C ALA A 100 6.15 6.34 -1.17
N GLY A 101 6.48 5.07 -0.88
CA GLY A 101 6.13 4.41 0.38
C GLY A 101 4.66 3.96 0.51
N MET A 102 3.86 4.08 -0.55
CA MET A 102 2.44 3.71 -0.58
C MET A 102 2.13 2.43 -1.37
N ALA A 103 3.14 1.63 -1.68
CA ALA A 103 3.04 0.34 -2.37
C ALA A 103 2.31 0.37 -3.73
N GLY A 104 2.40 1.47 -4.51
CA GLY A 104 1.65 1.61 -5.77
C GLY A 104 1.92 0.48 -6.77
N GLY A 105 3.19 0.10 -7.00
CA GLY A 105 3.53 -1.01 -7.90
C GLY A 105 3.05 -2.38 -7.40
N SER A 106 3.11 -2.61 -6.08
CA SER A 106 2.59 -3.84 -5.46
C SER A 106 1.07 -3.92 -5.55
N SER A 107 0.40 -2.79 -5.42
CA SER A 107 -1.05 -2.70 -5.58
C SER A 107 -1.48 -2.96 -7.03
N ASP A 108 -0.71 -2.42 -8.01
CA ASP A 108 -0.93 -2.69 -9.43
C ASP A 108 -0.80 -4.19 -9.73
N ALA A 109 0.26 -4.83 -9.25
CA ALA A 109 0.46 -6.27 -9.40
C ALA A 109 -0.67 -7.10 -8.76
N ALA A 110 -1.12 -6.72 -7.57
CA ALA A 110 -2.25 -7.34 -6.90
C ALA A 110 -3.55 -7.22 -7.71
N ALA A 111 -3.82 -6.04 -8.28
CA ALA A 111 -4.96 -5.83 -9.18
C ALA A 111 -4.88 -6.72 -10.43
N VAL A 112 -3.69 -6.88 -11.01
CA VAL A 112 -3.44 -7.79 -12.14
C VAL A 112 -3.75 -9.23 -11.75
N LEU A 113 -3.27 -9.73 -10.62
CA LEU A 113 -3.56 -11.09 -10.16
C LEU A 113 -5.06 -11.33 -9.98
N ARG A 114 -5.80 -10.38 -9.38
CA ARG A 114 -7.27 -10.46 -9.24
C ARG A 114 -7.97 -10.47 -10.60
N ALA A 115 -7.57 -9.57 -11.49
CA ALA A 115 -8.15 -9.46 -12.83
C ALA A 115 -7.91 -10.72 -13.65
N CYS A 116 -6.68 -11.24 -13.67
CA CYS A 116 -6.34 -12.48 -14.36
C CYS A 116 -7.17 -13.65 -13.82
N ASN A 117 -7.25 -13.81 -12.50
CA ASN A 117 -8.04 -14.89 -11.92
C ASN A 117 -9.50 -14.84 -12.36
N ARG A 118 -10.11 -13.64 -12.39
CA ARG A 118 -11.48 -13.43 -12.88
C ARG A 118 -11.62 -13.71 -14.37
N LEU A 119 -10.74 -13.17 -15.20
CA LEU A 119 -10.81 -13.30 -16.67
C LEU A 119 -10.66 -14.75 -17.15
N PHE A 120 -9.80 -15.52 -16.46
CA PHE A 120 -9.57 -16.92 -16.75
C PHE A 120 -10.53 -17.88 -16.02
N GLY A 121 -11.55 -17.37 -15.31
CA GLY A 121 -12.60 -18.18 -14.67
C GLY A 121 -12.20 -18.76 -13.32
N TYR A 122 -11.39 -18.05 -12.55
CA TYR A 122 -10.94 -18.41 -11.18
C TYR A 122 -10.16 -19.74 -11.09
N PRO A 123 -9.12 -19.94 -11.93
CA PRO A 123 -8.36 -21.18 -11.91
C PRO A 123 -7.50 -21.35 -10.64
N LEU A 124 -7.17 -20.26 -9.94
CA LEU A 124 -6.35 -20.29 -8.73
C LEU A 124 -7.18 -20.04 -7.48
N SER A 125 -6.91 -20.80 -6.43
CA SER A 125 -7.51 -20.59 -5.11
C SER A 125 -6.99 -19.29 -4.47
N ARG A 126 -7.65 -18.87 -3.39
CA ARG A 126 -7.21 -17.71 -2.59
C ARG A 126 -5.76 -17.89 -2.09
N GLU A 127 -5.45 -19.07 -1.57
CA GLU A 127 -4.14 -19.40 -1.01
C GLU A 127 -3.05 -19.34 -2.08
N MET A 128 -3.35 -19.87 -3.28
CA MET A 128 -2.43 -19.79 -4.42
C MET A 128 -2.19 -18.36 -4.86
N LEU A 129 -3.23 -17.51 -4.91
CA LEU A 129 -3.07 -16.08 -5.24
C LEU A 129 -2.22 -15.35 -4.20
N LEU A 130 -2.42 -15.62 -2.91
CA LEU A 130 -1.63 -15.02 -1.84
C LEU A 130 -0.17 -15.48 -1.90
N SER A 131 0.08 -16.76 -2.22
CA SER A 131 1.44 -17.28 -2.44
C SER A 131 2.13 -16.60 -3.61
N LEU A 132 1.43 -16.40 -4.75
CA LEU A 132 1.96 -15.64 -5.89
C LEU A 132 2.24 -14.18 -5.51
N GLY A 133 1.36 -13.57 -4.73
CA GLY A 133 1.56 -12.22 -4.22
C GLY A 133 2.82 -12.11 -3.36
N ALA A 134 3.05 -13.05 -2.45
CA ALA A 134 4.23 -13.09 -1.59
C ALA A 134 5.53 -13.33 -2.39
N GLU A 135 5.49 -14.12 -3.47
CA GLU A 135 6.60 -14.34 -4.40
C GLU A 135 6.99 -13.05 -5.16
N LEU A 136 5.99 -12.25 -5.55
CA LEU A 136 6.19 -10.98 -6.22
C LEU A 136 6.71 -9.89 -5.28
N GLY A 137 6.29 -9.91 -4.01
CA GLY A 137 6.72 -8.97 -2.97
C GLY A 137 5.77 -8.95 -1.77
N SER A 138 6.31 -8.65 -0.59
CA SER A 138 5.56 -8.67 0.68
C SER A 138 4.30 -7.79 0.65
N ASP A 139 4.40 -6.58 0.10
CA ASP A 139 3.25 -5.67 -0.02
C ASP A 139 2.19 -6.15 -1.02
N VAL A 140 2.55 -7.02 -2.00
CA VAL A 140 1.59 -7.53 -2.99
C VAL A 140 0.55 -8.43 -2.32
N ALA A 141 0.99 -9.31 -1.41
CA ALA A 141 0.09 -10.18 -0.66
C ALA A 141 -0.92 -9.36 0.18
N PHE A 142 -0.47 -8.27 0.83
CA PHE A 142 -1.37 -7.35 1.52
C PHE A 142 -2.35 -6.67 0.55
N CYS A 143 -1.85 -6.11 -0.56
CA CYS A 143 -2.67 -5.41 -1.56
C CYS A 143 -3.69 -6.33 -2.26
N LEU A 144 -3.43 -7.64 -2.32
CA LEU A 144 -4.41 -8.64 -2.80
C LEU A 144 -5.65 -8.68 -1.91
N GLN A 145 -5.47 -8.61 -0.59
CA GLN A 145 -6.56 -8.64 0.37
C GLN A 145 -7.16 -7.25 0.62
N GLY A 146 -6.33 -6.22 0.67
CA GLY A 146 -6.73 -4.86 1.06
C GLY A 146 -7.12 -4.73 2.53
N GLY A 147 -7.90 -3.70 2.86
CA GLY A 147 -8.40 -3.43 4.20
C GLY A 147 -7.30 -3.08 5.21
N THR A 148 -7.34 -3.69 6.40
CA THR A 148 -6.35 -3.48 7.47
C THR A 148 -5.82 -4.82 7.98
N ALA A 149 -4.50 -4.92 8.16
CA ALA A 149 -3.87 -6.11 8.70
C ALA A 149 -2.70 -5.77 9.62
N LEU A 150 -2.54 -6.57 10.67
CA LEU A 150 -1.29 -6.68 11.40
C LEU A 150 -0.39 -7.65 10.63
N CYS A 151 0.77 -7.17 10.21
CA CYS A 151 1.73 -7.91 9.42
C CYS A 151 3.03 -8.10 10.22
N ARG A 152 3.62 -9.30 10.14
CA ARG A 152 4.87 -9.70 10.80
C ARG A 152 5.79 -10.38 9.78
N GLY A 153 6.98 -10.80 10.24
CA GLY A 153 8.00 -11.34 9.35
C GLY A 153 8.60 -10.22 8.51
N ARG A 154 8.66 -10.39 7.21
CA ARG A 154 9.00 -9.34 6.23
C ARG A 154 7.77 -8.52 5.79
N GLY A 155 6.60 -8.73 6.46
CA GLY A 155 5.30 -8.18 6.13
C GLY A 155 4.32 -9.18 5.51
N GLU A 156 4.74 -10.44 5.30
CA GLU A 156 3.95 -11.50 4.64
C GLU A 156 3.02 -12.26 5.59
N ILE A 157 3.30 -12.28 6.91
CA ILE A 157 2.47 -12.97 7.90
C ILE A 157 1.37 -12.02 8.34
N MET A 158 0.19 -12.18 7.75
CA MET A 158 -0.91 -11.23 7.88
C MET A 158 -2.05 -11.73 8.77
N THR A 159 -2.43 -10.92 9.75
CA THR A 159 -3.64 -11.11 10.56
C THR A 159 -4.62 -9.98 10.26
N LYS A 160 -5.81 -10.32 9.77
CA LYS A 160 -6.87 -9.36 9.45
C LYS A 160 -7.30 -8.58 10.70
N VAL A 161 -7.43 -7.25 10.56
CA VAL A 161 -7.94 -6.35 11.59
C VAL A 161 -9.29 -5.79 11.16
N LYS A 162 -10.31 -5.93 12.01
CA LYS A 162 -11.66 -5.41 11.74
C LYS A 162 -11.76 -3.98 12.26
N VAL A 163 -11.58 -3.02 11.37
CA VAL A 163 -11.73 -1.58 11.70
C VAL A 163 -13.21 -1.26 11.91
N LYS A 164 -13.55 -0.71 13.08
CA LYS A 164 -14.93 -0.41 13.45
C LYS A 164 -15.43 0.90 12.84
N LYS A 165 -14.54 1.88 12.62
CA LYS A 165 -14.88 3.21 12.12
C LYS A 165 -13.93 3.62 11.00
N ASN A 166 -14.47 4.06 9.86
CA ASN A 166 -13.67 4.64 8.78
C ASN A 166 -12.94 5.89 9.28
N MET A 167 -11.70 6.03 8.85
CA MET A 167 -10.86 7.18 9.17
C MET A 167 -10.84 8.18 8.01
N ALA A 168 -10.89 9.45 8.33
CA ALA A 168 -10.64 10.53 7.39
C ALA A 168 -9.12 10.78 7.34
N ILE A 169 -8.53 10.61 6.16
CA ILE A 169 -7.08 10.62 5.96
C ILE A 169 -6.74 11.59 4.84
N VAL A 170 -5.67 12.35 4.99
CA VAL A 170 -5.00 13.00 3.86
C VAL A 170 -3.69 12.28 3.61
N VAL A 171 -3.44 11.92 2.35
CA VAL A 171 -2.13 11.42 1.89
C VAL A 171 -1.51 12.46 0.96
N ALA A 172 -0.21 12.70 1.08
CA ALA A 172 0.50 13.65 0.25
C ALA A 172 1.93 13.19 -0.05
N SER A 173 2.46 13.63 -1.19
CA SER A 173 3.84 13.36 -1.60
C SER A 173 4.49 14.63 -2.13
N ALA A 174 5.69 14.92 -1.66
CA ALA A 174 6.48 16.04 -2.17
C ALA A 174 7.01 15.69 -3.58
N PRO A 175 6.86 16.60 -4.56
CA PRO A 175 7.44 16.40 -5.89
C PRO A 175 8.97 16.26 -5.81
N LYS A 176 9.53 15.35 -6.62
CA LYS A 176 10.98 15.15 -6.78
C LYS A 176 11.73 14.54 -5.58
N GLU A 177 11.05 14.22 -4.50
CA GLU A 177 11.65 13.46 -3.39
C GLU A 177 11.43 11.98 -3.60
N HIS A 178 12.49 11.20 -3.55
CA HIS A 178 12.45 9.74 -3.74
C HIS A 178 13.44 9.08 -2.79
N VAL A 179 12.97 8.06 -2.09
CA VAL A 179 13.80 7.22 -1.24
C VAL A 179 13.54 5.76 -1.61
N SER A 180 14.59 5.03 -1.94
CA SER A 180 14.46 3.59 -2.17
C SER A 180 14.35 2.86 -0.83
N THR A 181 13.54 1.83 -0.77
CA THR A 181 13.39 1.00 0.43
C THR A 181 14.74 0.45 0.95
N PRO A 182 15.66 -0.08 0.09
CA PRO A 182 16.99 -0.47 0.55
C PRO A 182 17.80 0.67 1.16
N ALA A 183 17.70 1.88 0.60
CA ALA A 183 18.39 3.06 1.17
C ALA A 183 17.84 3.43 2.55
N ALA A 184 16.51 3.37 2.75
CA ALA A 184 15.89 3.61 4.05
C ALA A 184 16.34 2.61 5.11
N PHE A 185 16.38 1.31 4.77
CA PHE A 185 16.95 0.29 5.68
C PHE A 185 18.41 0.54 5.99
N GLY A 186 19.24 0.89 5.00
CA GLY A 186 20.64 1.22 5.21
C GLY A 186 20.85 2.46 6.10
N LEU A 187 19.95 3.46 6.07
CA LEU A 187 19.94 4.58 7.02
C LEU A 187 19.61 4.09 8.43
N LEU A 188 18.62 3.23 8.55
CA LEU A 188 18.18 2.68 9.84
C LEU A 188 19.26 1.80 10.46
N ASP A 189 19.89 0.92 9.67
CA ASP A 189 21.01 0.05 10.12
C ASP A 189 22.16 0.88 10.68
N ARG A 190 22.55 1.96 10.01
CA ARG A 190 23.59 2.87 10.51
C ARG A 190 23.17 3.55 11.82
N ALA A 191 21.93 4.05 11.88
CA ALA A 191 21.43 4.66 13.10
C ALA A 191 21.35 3.68 14.27
N TYR A 192 21.12 2.39 14.03
CA TYR A 192 21.12 1.36 15.07
C TYR A 192 22.53 0.87 15.43
N ALA A 193 23.48 0.87 14.49
CA ALA A 193 24.88 0.48 14.77
C ALA A 193 25.58 1.46 15.73
N ASP A 194 25.17 2.74 15.71
CA ASP A 194 25.68 3.77 16.62
C ASP A 194 25.08 3.67 18.05
N PHE A 195 24.08 2.80 18.25
CA PHE A 195 23.51 2.52 19.57
C PHE A 195 24.16 1.27 20.16
N ASP A 196 24.71 1.38 21.32
CA ASP A 196 25.34 0.28 22.12
C ASP A 196 24.33 -0.77 22.64
N GLY A 197 23.11 -0.78 22.11
CA GLY A 197 22.04 -1.70 22.52
C GLY A 197 21.29 -1.26 23.79
N SER A 198 21.70 -0.19 24.45
CA SER A 198 21.12 0.26 25.73
C SER A 198 19.84 1.07 25.57
N VAL A 199 19.55 1.61 24.40
CA VAL A 199 18.35 2.44 24.18
C VAL A 199 17.53 1.87 23.02
N GLN A 200 16.52 1.08 23.34
CA GLN A 200 15.45 0.77 22.38
C GLN A 200 14.75 2.08 21.95
N PRO A 201 14.43 2.26 20.66
CA PRO A 201 13.64 3.41 20.23
C PRO A 201 12.36 3.50 21.07
N HIS A 202 12.12 4.66 21.67
CA HIS A 202 10.85 4.88 22.36
C HIS A 202 9.70 4.76 21.37
N ARG A 203 8.81 3.80 21.59
CA ARG A 203 7.59 3.61 20.79
C ARG A 203 6.39 3.97 21.68
N PRO A 204 5.43 4.75 21.17
CA PRO A 204 4.29 5.23 21.98
C PRO A 204 3.34 4.10 22.38
N ALA A 205 3.41 2.97 21.70
CA ALA A 205 2.51 1.82 21.87
C ALA A 205 3.12 0.55 21.25
N THR A 206 2.39 -0.55 21.32
CA THR A 206 2.68 -1.78 20.57
C THR A 206 1.75 -1.90 19.33
N PRO A 207 2.11 -2.72 18.31
CA PRO A 207 1.19 -3.02 17.22
C PRO A 207 -0.15 -3.61 17.69
N SER A 208 -0.15 -4.35 18.79
CA SER A 208 -1.38 -4.93 19.39
C SER A 208 -2.26 -3.86 20.03
N ASP A 209 -1.69 -2.80 20.62
CA ASP A 209 -2.45 -1.65 21.11
C ASP A 209 -3.14 -0.90 19.97
N MET A 210 -2.43 -0.69 18.87
CA MET A 210 -2.98 -0.10 17.65
C MET A 210 -4.16 -0.92 17.13
N VAL A 211 -4.03 -2.25 17.06
CA VAL A 211 -5.11 -3.15 16.63
C VAL A 211 -6.33 -3.00 17.52
N ARG A 212 -6.16 -3.02 18.86
CA ARG A 212 -7.27 -2.83 19.81
C ARG A 212 -7.99 -1.49 19.61
N ALA A 213 -7.26 -0.40 19.41
CA ALA A 213 -7.84 0.91 19.16
C ALA A 213 -8.64 0.98 17.85
N LEU A 214 -8.14 0.33 16.78
CA LEU A 214 -8.85 0.22 15.49
C LEU A 214 -10.15 -0.58 15.62
N GLU A 215 -10.12 -1.71 16.33
CA GLU A 215 -11.28 -2.58 16.56
C GLU A 215 -12.32 -1.92 17.49
N ALA A 216 -11.88 -1.07 18.41
CA ALA A 216 -12.74 -0.26 19.25
C ALA A 216 -13.32 0.97 18.53
N GLY A 217 -12.71 1.42 17.41
CA GLY A 217 -13.09 2.63 16.67
C GLY A 217 -12.62 3.93 17.33
N GLU A 218 -11.54 3.86 18.12
CA GLU A 218 -11.00 4.96 18.92
C GLU A 218 -9.98 5.79 18.11
N THR A 219 -10.46 6.58 17.15
CA THR A 219 -9.61 7.32 16.20
C THR A 219 -8.54 8.20 16.88
N LEU A 220 -8.85 8.84 18.02
CA LEU A 220 -7.87 9.64 18.77
C LEU A 220 -6.74 8.79 19.32
N LYS A 221 -7.02 7.59 19.84
CA LYS A 221 -5.98 6.66 20.31
C LYS A 221 -5.15 6.12 19.16
N VAL A 222 -5.80 5.80 18.00
CA VAL A 222 -5.09 5.41 16.78
C VAL A 222 -4.10 6.50 16.39
N ALA A 223 -4.51 7.75 16.34
CA ALA A 223 -3.65 8.89 15.99
C ALA A 223 -2.47 9.04 16.99
N ALA A 224 -2.73 8.93 18.29
CA ALA A 224 -1.70 9.05 19.34
C ALA A 224 -0.68 7.91 19.33
N MET A 225 -1.04 6.73 18.76
CA MET A 225 -0.17 5.55 18.68
C MET A 225 0.57 5.41 17.36
N MET A 226 0.36 6.32 16.40
CA MET A 226 1.05 6.26 15.10
C MET A 226 2.56 6.27 15.30
N HIS A 227 3.26 5.36 14.59
CA HIS A 227 4.70 5.21 14.73
C HIS A 227 5.33 4.64 13.44
N ASN A 228 6.50 5.16 13.08
CA ASN A 228 7.29 4.65 11.96
C ASN A 228 8.80 4.80 12.25
N ASP A 229 9.49 3.69 12.44
CA ASP A 229 10.94 3.69 12.74
C ASP A 229 11.79 4.36 11.64
N PHE A 230 11.35 4.34 10.38
CA PHE A 230 12.07 5.02 9.28
C PHE A 230 11.97 6.54 9.37
N GLU A 231 10.91 7.09 9.97
CA GLU A 231 10.67 8.55 9.91
C GLU A 231 11.85 9.35 10.43
N ARG A 232 12.46 8.93 11.52
CA ARG A 232 13.59 9.63 12.17
C ARG A 232 14.85 9.66 11.30
N VAL A 233 15.06 8.70 10.40
CA VAL A 233 16.26 8.59 9.57
C VAL A 233 16.05 9.04 8.13
N VAL A 234 14.81 9.01 7.65
CA VAL A 234 14.47 9.37 6.27
C VAL A 234 13.97 10.81 6.16
N LEU A 235 13.07 11.22 7.05
CA LEU A 235 12.41 12.53 6.95
C LEU A 235 13.38 13.73 7.01
N PRO A 236 14.50 13.70 7.77
CA PRO A 236 15.49 14.78 7.74
C PRO A 236 16.10 15.03 6.35
N GLY A 237 16.19 14.00 5.52
CA GLY A 237 16.64 14.10 4.12
C GLY A 237 15.55 14.47 3.10
N CYS A 238 14.31 14.67 3.56
CA CYS A 238 13.13 14.92 2.74
C CYS A 238 12.37 16.18 3.23
N PRO A 239 12.94 17.40 3.00
CA PRO A 239 12.39 18.63 3.57
C PRO A 239 10.97 18.94 3.07
N GLY A 240 10.61 18.56 1.84
CA GLY A 240 9.27 18.73 1.30
C GLY A 240 8.25 17.82 2.00
N ALA A 241 8.62 16.57 2.27
CA ALA A 241 7.78 15.64 3.05
C ALA A 241 7.63 16.14 4.50
N ALA A 242 8.71 16.61 5.13
CA ALA A 242 8.66 17.22 6.45
C ALA A 242 7.71 18.43 6.48
N ALA A 243 7.82 19.34 5.51
CA ALA A 243 6.94 20.48 5.41
C ALA A 243 5.45 20.09 5.21
N LEU A 244 5.17 19.08 4.40
CA LEU A 244 3.80 18.57 4.21
C LEU A 244 3.24 17.97 5.51
N ARG A 245 4.06 17.23 6.28
CA ARG A 245 3.66 16.69 7.58
C ARG A 245 3.27 17.80 8.56
N GLU A 246 4.11 18.83 8.72
CA GLU A 246 3.83 19.99 9.57
C GLU A 246 2.59 20.77 9.10
N ALA A 247 2.44 20.93 7.79
CA ALA A 247 1.25 21.58 7.23
C ALA A 247 -0.02 20.78 7.50
N MET A 248 -0.01 19.44 7.47
CA MET A 248 -1.17 18.63 7.87
C MET A 248 -1.57 18.90 9.31
N LEU A 249 -0.61 18.98 10.24
CA LEU A 249 -0.86 19.31 11.66
C LEU A 249 -1.45 20.72 11.80
N ALA A 250 -0.87 21.71 11.11
CA ALA A 250 -1.37 23.08 11.10
C ALA A 250 -2.80 23.21 10.55
N HIS A 251 -3.21 22.30 9.66
CA HIS A 251 -4.57 22.24 9.09
C HIS A 251 -5.52 21.25 9.81
N GLY A 252 -5.20 20.87 11.04
CA GLY A 252 -6.10 20.15 11.95
C GLY A 252 -6.02 18.64 11.88
N ALA A 253 -4.92 18.07 11.41
CA ALA A 253 -4.67 16.65 11.59
C ALA A 253 -4.50 16.33 13.09
N LEU A 254 -5.11 15.22 13.53
CA LEU A 254 -4.92 14.66 14.89
C LEU A 254 -3.49 14.14 15.08
N ALA A 255 -2.92 13.59 14.03
CA ALA A 255 -1.52 13.21 13.90
C ALA A 255 -1.15 13.14 12.41
N ALA A 256 0.14 13.31 12.09
CA ALA A 256 0.66 13.17 10.75
C ALA A 256 2.03 12.47 10.79
N MET A 257 2.30 11.60 9.81
CA MET A 257 3.46 10.72 9.79
C MET A 257 3.83 10.29 8.37
N MET A 258 5.07 9.86 8.18
CA MET A 258 5.56 9.26 6.94
C MET A 258 5.02 7.82 6.78
N SER A 259 4.69 7.42 5.55
CA SER A 259 4.22 6.08 5.21
C SER A 259 5.35 5.19 4.72
N GLY A 260 5.52 4.00 5.31
CA GLY A 260 6.52 3.03 4.90
C GLY A 260 7.93 3.60 4.95
N SER A 261 8.75 3.29 3.95
CA SER A 261 10.09 3.86 3.78
C SER A 261 10.09 5.30 3.23
N GLY A 262 8.90 5.91 3.07
CA GLY A 262 8.74 7.28 2.62
C GLY A 262 8.93 7.50 1.10
N PRO A 263 8.99 8.78 0.67
CA PRO A 263 8.80 9.98 1.49
C PRO A 263 7.35 10.48 1.57
N SER A 264 6.34 9.73 1.10
CA SER A 264 4.94 10.16 1.28
C SER A 264 4.59 10.27 2.75
N VAL A 265 3.75 11.24 3.06
CA VAL A 265 3.22 11.49 4.39
C VAL A 265 1.69 11.36 4.39
N PHE A 266 1.13 11.03 5.54
CA PHE A 266 -0.31 11.01 5.74
C PHE A 266 -0.68 11.58 7.11
N GLY A 267 -1.90 12.10 7.20
CA GLY A 267 -2.47 12.58 8.46
C GLY A 267 -3.85 12.00 8.69
N ILE A 268 -4.20 11.71 9.95
CA ILE A 268 -5.55 11.34 10.39
C ILE A 268 -6.27 12.60 10.84
N PHE A 269 -7.50 12.78 10.39
CA PHE A 269 -8.33 13.96 10.68
C PHE A 269 -9.56 13.59 11.51
N PRO A 270 -10.14 14.55 12.28
CA PRO A 270 -11.32 14.28 13.09
C PRO A 270 -12.55 13.89 12.27
N ASP A 271 -12.65 14.44 11.05
CA ASP A 271 -13.74 14.20 10.10
C ASP A 271 -13.30 14.42 8.64
N TYR A 272 -14.14 13.97 7.71
CA TYR A 272 -13.82 14.04 6.28
C TYR A 272 -13.88 15.49 5.74
N ALA A 273 -14.72 16.34 6.28
CA ALA A 273 -14.81 17.74 5.83
C ALA A 273 -13.52 18.52 6.17
N THR A 274 -12.95 18.27 7.36
CA THR A 274 -11.66 18.84 7.75
C THR A 274 -10.53 18.31 6.86
N SER A 275 -10.52 17.01 6.54
CA SER A 275 -9.52 16.42 5.63
C SER A 275 -9.60 17.01 4.21
N LEU A 276 -10.79 17.28 3.69
CA LEU A 276 -10.99 17.95 2.39
C LEU A 276 -10.39 19.35 2.37
N ARG A 277 -10.66 20.16 3.41
CA ARG A 277 -10.10 21.52 3.53
C ARG A 277 -8.57 21.49 3.61
N ALA A 278 -8.02 20.56 4.40
CA ALA A 278 -6.59 20.38 4.53
C ALA A 278 -5.96 19.98 3.20
N ALA A 279 -6.52 18.98 2.49
CA ALA A 279 -6.02 18.57 1.18
C ALA A 279 -6.04 19.71 0.14
N ALA A 280 -7.10 20.54 0.14
CA ALA A 280 -7.19 21.70 -0.73
C ALA A 280 -6.09 22.76 -0.41
N ALA A 281 -5.82 23.00 0.88
CA ALA A 281 -4.77 23.93 1.31
C ALA A 281 -3.36 23.43 1.00
N LEU A 282 -3.11 22.14 1.11
CA LEU A 282 -1.84 21.49 0.76
C LEU A 282 -1.58 21.47 -0.76
N GLY A 283 -2.62 21.57 -1.59
CA GLY A 283 -2.52 21.71 -3.04
C GLY A 283 -2.25 20.40 -3.79
N ARG A 284 -1.58 20.50 -4.95
CA ARG A 284 -1.36 19.35 -5.83
C ARG A 284 -0.52 18.26 -5.14
N GLY A 285 -1.00 17.01 -5.26
CA GLY A 285 -0.35 15.83 -4.66
C GLY A 285 -0.86 15.49 -3.26
N ALA A 286 -1.78 16.30 -2.69
CA ALA A 286 -2.52 15.96 -1.49
C ALA A 286 -3.94 15.46 -1.82
N HIS A 287 -4.33 14.35 -1.21
CA HIS A 287 -5.60 13.69 -1.46
C HIS A 287 -6.31 13.36 -0.14
N ALA A 288 -7.53 13.91 0.05
CA ALA A 288 -8.41 13.46 1.13
C ALA A 288 -9.07 12.13 0.73
N VAL A 289 -8.93 11.13 1.58
CA VAL A 289 -9.37 9.77 1.31
C VAL A 289 -10.00 9.15 2.56
N LEU A 290 -10.78 8.09 2.36
CA LEU A 290 -11.27 7.21 3.42
C LEU A 290 -10.55 5.86 3.36
N SER A 291 -10.79 5.00 4.34
CA SER A 291 -10.33 3.61 4.33
C SER A 291 -10.85 2.87 3.10
N ALA A 292 -10.01 2.06 2.48
CA ALA A 292 -10.39 1.22 1.35
C ALA A 292 -10.87 -0.17 1.82
N PRO A 293 -11.74 -0.84 1.04
CA PRO A 293 -12.35 -2.10 1.43
C PRO A 293 -11.40 -3.30 1.36
N TRP A 294 -11.81 -4.42 1.94
CA TRP A 294 -11.27 -5.75 1.69
C TRP A 294 -11.73 -6.27 0.32
N PHE A 295 -10.85 -7.02 -0.34
CA PHE A 295 -11.20 -7.72 -1.58
C PHE A 295 -11.64 -9.17 -1.32
N SER A 296 -12.67 -9.63 -2.06
CA SER A 296 -12.98 -11.05 -2.20
C SER A 296 -12.14 -11.67 -3.29
N LEU A 297 -11.38 -12.72 -2.98
CA LEU A 297 -10.51 -13.41 -3.94
C LEU A 297 -11.17 -14.64 -4.57
N ASP A 298 -12.32 -15.07 -4.05
CA ASP A 298 -13.01 -16.34 -4.37
C ASP A 298 -14.19 -16.16 -5.35
N GLY A 299 -14.26 -15.03 -6.04
CA GLY A 299 -15.34 -14.76 -7.01
C GLY A 299 -16.72 -14.48 -6.39
N ARG A 300 -16.86 -14.54 -5.08
CA ARG A 300 -18.08 -14.11 -4.38
C ARG A 300 -18.17 -12.60 -4.42
N LYS A 301 -19.31 -12.06 -4.86
CA LYS A 301 -19.54 -10.61 -4.88
C LYS A 301 -19.35 -10.03 -3.48
N ASN A 302 -18.50 -9.03 -3.33
CA ASN A 302 -18.47 -8.23 -2.10
C ASN A 302 -19.78 -7.45 -2.02
N SER A 303 -20.64 -7.77 -1.07
CA SER A 303 -21.92 -7.11 -0.83
C SER A 303 -21.80 -5.62 -0.45
N HIS A 304 -20.60 -5.07 -0.45
CA HIS A 304 -20.29 -3.69 -0.04
C HIS A 304 -19.79 -2.78 -1.16
N SER A 305 -19.52 -3.29 -2.38
CA SER A 305 -19.01 -2.46 -3.49
C SER A 305 -20.10 -1.71 -4.29
N GLU A 306 -21.37 -2.03 -4.09
CA GLU A 306 -22.48 -1.44 -4.86
C GLU A 306 -23.08 -0.16 -4.22
N ARG A 307 -22.60 0.30 -3.06
CA ARG A 307 -23.18 1.50 -2.39
C ARG A 307 -22.45 2.82 -2.66
N ASN A 308 -21.38 2.82 -3.47
CA ASN A 308 -20.64 4.04 -3.79
C ASN A 308 -20.82 4.54 -5.22
N GLU A 309 -21.80 4.02 -5.96
CA GLU A 309 -22.15 4.48 -7.33
C GLU A 309 -23.50 5.27 -7.38
N GLN A 310 -23.97 5.79 -6.24
CA GLN A 310 -25.11 6.76 -6.22
C GLN A 310 -24.68 8.09 -5.64
#